data_c9516f395304d9da87884f7714aa7e36
#
_entry.id   c9516f395304d9da87884f7714aa7e36
#
_cell.length_a   1.000
_cell.length_b   1.000
_cell.length_c   1.000
_cell.angle_alpha   90.00
_cell.angle_beta   90.00
_cell.angle_gamma   90.00
#
_symmetry.space_group_name_H-M   'P 1'
#
loop_
_entity.id
_entity.type
_entity.pdbx_description
1 polymer ?
#
loop_
_entity_poly.entity_id
_entity_poly.type
_entity_poly.pdbx_seq_one_letter_code
_entity_poly.pdbx_strand_id
1 'polypeptide(L)'
;MNEDLFNNQIKNMRNYIMFEIKARQLELTPELIKKGRKPIALSMGAPVDAVPDFVKQKVTEYIKDDSLGTYSTPKGEKKFLCAVADRMKKRFNVELNPNNEIFSLIGSKEGISNMIKAIVNYKENPNEQDIILIPKPGYASYTQMIRSSGALAYGIELSEENNYMPDLEKELQKLIQKGYDKNKIKALIINYPNNPLGCTCTKEYMQQCVDFCNKHGIVLISDNAYCDMYYSDEYKPHSALECKGAMDCCVEMYSMSKSYAMTGWRLGWACGNATVIKMLSRMKSTVDTGIFKVLQYASADLLESEEGQKYIDGQNKKFKEKLQGFVDGLNELGYSIKMPKATFYLWLKIPERFKDCVEFANQMLEKSGIVIVPGTAFDKTATRYVRLSVVAQNDDLKEILRRMKEDGFQY
;
A
#
# COMPACT_ATOMS: atom_id res chain seq x y z
N MET A 1 -12.82 -25.45 21.86
CA MET A 1 -11.54 -25.94 21.30
C MET A 1 -10.43 -25.17 22.00
N ASN A 2 -9.35 -25.81 22.42
CA ASN A 2 -8.26 -25.14 23.14
C ASN A 2 -7.41 -24.34 22.14
N GLU A 3 -7.17 -23.06 22.41
CA GLU A 3 -6.34 -22.16 21.58
C GLU A 3 -4.85 -22.57 21.52
N ASP A 4 -4.39 -23.42 22.45
CA ASP A 4 -3.00 -23.93 22.45
C ASP A 4 -2.67 -24.85 21.26
N LEU A 5 -3.71 -25.29 20.53
CA LEU A 5 -3.57 -26.04 19.28
C LEU A 5 -3.13 -25.15 18.09
N PHE A 6 -3.20 -23.82 18.24
CA PHE A 6 -2.93 -22.90 17.15
C PHE A 6 -1.53 -22.28 17.27
N ASN A 7 -1.00 -21.83 16.13
CA ASN A 7 0.27 -21.15 16.03
C ASN A 7 0.30 -19.91 16.95
N ASN A 8 1.28 -19.86 17.85
CA ASN A 8 1.44 -18.77 18.83
C ASN A 8 1.62 -17.39 18.18
N GLN A 9 2.25 -17.32 17.01
CA GLN A 9 2.38 -16.07 16.27
C GLN A 9 1.02 -15.54 15.82
N ILE A 10 0.12 -16.45 15.41
CA ILE A 10 -1.25 -16.10 14.95
C ILE A 10 -2.13 -15.74 16.14
N LYS A 11 -2.09 -16.50 17.24
CA LYS A 11 -2.86 -16.21 18.47
C LYS A 11 -2.57 -14.81 19.01
N ASN A 12 -1.32 -14.38 18.95
CA ASN A 12 -0.86 -13.09 19.46
C ASN A 12 -0.98 -11.94 18.44
N MET A 13 -1.51 -12.19 17.24
CA MET A 13 -1.77 -11.13 16.27
C MET A 13 -2.96 -10.28 16.70
N ARG A 14 -2.80 -8.97 16.59
CA ARG A 14 -3.92 -8.05 16.74
C ARG A 14 -4.89 -8.21 15.58
N ASN A 15 -6.16 -8.02 15.83
CA ASN A 15 -7.15 -7.88 14.78
C ASN A 15 -6.73 -6.77 13.80
N TYR A 16 -7.10 -6.94 12.55
CA TYR A 16 -6.85 -5.89 11.56
C TYR A 16 -7.68 -4.66 11.94
N ILE A 17 -7.02 -3.56 12.29
CA ILE A 17 -7.63 -2.33 12.82
C ILE A 17 -8.85 -1.84 12.01
N MET A 18 -8.85 -2.07 10.69
CA MET A 18 -9.98 -1.67 9.84
C MET A 18 -11.26 -2.46 10.15
N PHE A 19 -11.16 -3.69 10.67
CA PHE A 19 -12.32 -4.44 11.13
C PHE A 19 -12.89 -3.84 12.41
N GLU A 20 -12.04 -3.42 13.34
CA GLU A 20 -12.46 -2.80 14.59
C GLU A 20 -13.16 -1.45 14.32
N ILE A 21 -12.57 -0.62 13.45
CA ILE A 21 -13.17 0.65 13.00
C ILE A 21 -14.53 0.41 12.34
N LYS A 22 -14.61 -0.62 11.48
CA LYS A 22 -15.88 -0.95 10.78
C LYS A 22 -16.94 -1.48 11.74
N ALA A 23 -16.58 -2.33 12.68
CA ALA A 23 -17.48 -2.84 13.68
C ALA A 23 -18.06 -1.69 14.55
N ARG A 24 -17.19 -0.78 15.02
CA ARG A 24 -17.61 0.40 15.79
C ARG A 24 -18.51 1.34 14.97
N GLN A 25 -18.17 1.55 13.70
CA GLN A 25 -19.03 2.31 12.78
C GLN A 25 -20.43 1.69 12.68
N LEU A 26 -20.52 0.38 12.47
CA LEU A 26 -21.80 -0.32 12.31
C LEU A 26 -22.65 -0.24 13.61
N GLU A 27 -22.01 -0.40 14.76
CA GLU A 27 -22.67 -0.26 16.08
C GLU A 27 -23.34 1.12 16.25
N LEU A 28 -22.62 2.19 15.91
CA LEU A 28 -23.11 3.56 16.08
C LEU A 28 -24.02 4.07 14.97
N THR A 29 -24.03 3.41 13.80
CA THR A 29 -24.79 3.86 12.61
C THR A 29 -26.28 4.13 12.90
N PRO A 30 -27.06 3.28 13.63
CA PRO A 30 -28.48 3.55 13.89
C PRO A 30 -28.73 4.84 14.64
N GLU A 31 -27.90 5.15 15.66
CA GLU A 31 -28.02 6.38 16.45
C GLU A 31 -27.61 7.61 15.65
N LEU A 32 -26.52 7.50 14.87
CA LEU A 32 -26.05 8.57 14.02
C LEU A 32 -27.08 8.96 12.95
N ILE A 33 -27.77 7.98 12.35
CA ILE A 33 -28.84 8.23 11.38
C ILE A 33 -30.00 8.98 12.05
N LYS A 34 -30.41 8.58 13.28
CA LYS A 34 -31.47 9.30 14.02
C LYS A 34 -31.10 10.77 14.30
N LYS A 35 -29.81 11.07 14.46
CA LYS A 35 -29.28 12.43 14.64
C LYS A 35 -29.06 13.19 13.31
N GLY A 36 -29.42 12.62 12.16
CA GLY A 36 -29.13 13.20 10.85
C GLY A 36 -27.63 13.16 10.46
N ARG A 37 -26.83 12.34 11.13
CA ARG A 37 -25.36 12.24 10.96
C ARG A 37 -24.99 10.90 10.28
N LYS A 38 -25.59 10.58 9.12
CA LYS A 38 -25.21 9.38 8.36
C LYS A 38 -23.67 9.27 8.27
N PRO A 39 -23.07 8.12 8.61
CA PRO A 39 -21.61 7.96 8.59
C PRO A 39 -20.99 8.20 7.21
N ILE A 40 -19.90 8.98 7.19
CA ILE A 40 -19.06 9.23 6.02
C ILE A 40 -17.66 8.68 6.31
N ALA A 41 -17.15 7.78 5.43
CA ALA A 41 -15.90 7.08 5.66
C ALA A 41 -14.73 7.72 4.91
N LEU A 42 -13.79 8.31 5.65
CA LEU A 42 -12.45 8.66 5.20
C LEU A 42 -11.40 7.61 5.61
N SER A 43 -11.84 6.44 6.08
CA SER A 43 -10.97 5.34 6.50
C SER A 43 -10.60 4.38 5.35
N MET A 44 -11.34 4.40 4.25
CA MET A 44 -11.16 3.46 3.14
C MET A 44 -9.85 3.69 2.40
N GLY A 45 -9.07 2.63 2.22
CA GLY A 45 -7.82 2.68 1.46
C GLY A 45 -7.99 2.23 -0.01
N ALA A 46 -9.12 2.57 -0.63
CA ALA A 46 -9.47 2.11 -1.96
C ALA A 46 -10.29 3.16 -2.73
N PRO A 47 -9.99 3.44 -4.00
CA PRO A 47 -10.88 4.22 -4.85
C PRO A 47 -12.27 3.61 -4.89
N VAL A 48 -13.30 4.45 -4.89
CA VAL A 48 -14.72 4.07 -5.02
C VAL A 48 -15.25 4.32 -6.44
N ASP A 49 -14.38 4.74 -7.33
CA ASP A 49 -14.70 5.01 -8.73
C ASP A 49 -15.04 3.73 -9.49
N ALA A 50 -15.75 3.87 -10.60
CA ALA A 50 -16.05 2.75 -11.46
C ALA A 50 -14.78 2.20 -12.12
N VAL A 51 -14.67 0.89 -12.19
CA VAL A 51 -13.66 0.20 -13.01
C VAL A 51 -13.78 0.65 -14.46
N PRO A 52 -12.67 0.82 -15.22
CA PRO A 52 -12.73 1.23 -16.63
C PRO A 52 -13.71 0.40 -17.46
N ASP A 53 -14.57 1.05 -18.24
CA ASP A 53 -15.55 0.35 -19.07
C ASP A 53 -14.87 -0.55 -20.11
N PHE A 54 -13.73 -0.12 -20.63
CA PHE A 54 -12.91 -0.92 -21.54
C PHE A 54 -12.60 -2.32 -20.99
N VAL A 55 -12.12 -2.42 -19.75
CA VAL A 55 -11.79 -3.73 -19.17
C VAL A 55 -13.03 -4.57 -18.88
N LYS A 56 -14.17 -3.93 -18.53
CA LYS A 56 -15.45 -4.65 -18.38
C LYS A 56 -15.90 -5.28 -19.68
N GLN A 57 -15.79 -4.54 -20.80
CA GLN A 57 -16.09 -5.04 -22.13
C GLN A 57 -15.20 -6.22 -22.49
N LYS A 58 -13.88 -6.10 -22.25
CA LYS A 58 -12.93 -7.18 -22.49
C LYS A 58 -13.21 -8.42 -21.66
N VAL A 59 -13.58 -8.27 -20.38
CA VAL A 59 -14.02 -9.40 -19.55
C VAL A 59 -15.25 -10.07 -20.16
N THR A 60 -16.22 -9.28 -20.65
CA THR A 60 -17.44 -9.81 -21.29
C THR A 60 -17.14 -10.54 -22.61
N GLU A 61 -16.11 -10.13 -23.34
CA GLU A 61 -15.63 -10.83 -24.53
C GLU A 61 -14.96 -12.18 -24.15
N TYR A 62 -13.97 -12.13 -23.29
CA TYR A 62 -13.16 -13.30 -22.94
C TYR A 62 -13.92 -14.36 -22.13
N ILE A 63 -14.92 -14.00 -21.32
CA ILE A 63 -15.72 -14.98 -20.56
C ILE A 63 -16.49 -15.96 -21.45
N LYS A 64 -16.66 -15.64 -22.73
CA LYS A 64 -17.31 -16.51 -23.72
C LYS A 64 -16.39 -17.59 -24.29
N ASP A 65 -15.08 -17.48 -24.04
CA ASP A 65 -14.09 -18.45 -24.50
C ASP A 65 -13.94 -19.56 -23.45
N ASP A 66 -14.56 -20.70 -23.67
CA ASP A 66 -14.51 -21.85 -22.76
C ASP A 66 -13.09 -22.37 -22.48
N SER A 67 -12.14 -22.11 -23.38
CA SER A 67 -10.73 -22.50 -23.19
C SER A 67 -10.08 -21.79 -22.00
N LEU A 68 -10.61 -20.62 -21.63
CA LEU A 68 -10.16 -19.84 -20.48
C LEU A 68 -10.72 -20.37 -19.15
N GLY A 69 -11.63 -21.32 -19.15
CA GLY A 69 -12.16 -22.00 -17.97
C GLY A 69 -11.19 -22.98 -17.30
N THR A 70 -10.08 -23.31 -17.95
CA THR A 70 -9.07 -24.24 -17.39
C THR A 70 -8.12 -23.50 -16.41
N TYR A 71 -7.35 -24.25 -15.61
CA TYR A 71 -6.34 -23.66 -14.71
C TYR A 71 -5.41 -22.68 -15.46
N SER A 72 -5.13 -21.55 -14.84
CA SER A 72 -4.05 -20.66 -15.27
C SER A 72 -2.69 -21.27 -14.96
N THR A 73 -1.65 -20.79 -15.62
CA THR A 73 -0.30 -21.11 -15.15
C THR A 73 -0.06 -20.43 -13.80
N PRO A 74 0.62 -21.09 -12.84
CA PRO A 74 0.90 -20.46 -11.53
C PRO A 74 1.60 -19.12 -11.62
N LYS A 75 2.41 -18.93 -12.67
CA LYS A 75 3.16 -17.70 -12.92
C LYS A 75 2.29 -16.56 -13.46
N GLY A 76 1.24 -16.89 -14.17
CA GLY A 76 0.39 -15.97 -14.93
C GLY A 76 0.38 -16.25 -16.42
N GLU A 77 -0.62 -15.77 -17.10
CA GLU A 77 -0.80 -15.94 -18.53
C GLU A 77 0.25 -15.14 -19.34
N LYS A 78 0.82 -15.76 -20.37
CA LYS A 78 1.89 -15.15 -21.20
C LYS A 78 1.49 -13.76 -21.72
N LYS A 79 0.24 -13.61 -22.21
CA LYS A 79 -0.29 -12.33 -22.69
C LYS A 79 -0.17 -11.25 -21.61
N PHE A 80 -0.57 -11.55 -20.37
CA PHE A 80 -0.50 -10.59 -19.27
C PHE A 80 0.96 -10.24 -18.89
N LEU A 81 1.83 -11.25 -18.81
CA LEU A 81 3.23 -11.04 -18.48
C LEU A 81 3.96 -10.19 -19.54
N CYS A 82 3.65 -10.39 -20.83
CA CYS A 82 4.19 -9.56 -21.92
C CYS A 82 3.67 -8.12 -21.82
N ALA A 83 2.37 -7.91 -21.59
CA ALA A 83 1.79 -6.58 -21.41
C ALA A 83 2.40 -5.84 -20.22
N VAL A 84 2.73 -6.55 -19.14
CA VAL A 84 3.46 -5.98 -17.99
C VAL A 84 4.89 -5.57 -18.40
N ALA A 85 5.62 -6.41 -19.14
CA ALA A 85 6.97 -6.06 -19.63
C ALA A 85 6.94 -4.80 -20.50
N ASP A 86 5.99 -4.71 -21.43
CA ASP A 86 5.81 -3.54 -22.30
C ASP A 86 5.46 -2.28 -21.51
N ARG A 87 4.59 -2.41 -20.49
CA ARG A 87 4.28 -1.30 -19.57
C ARG A 87 5.52 -0.83 -18.82
N MET A 88 6.34 -1.74 -18.29
CA MET A 88 7.57 -1.39 -17.56
C MET A 88 8.56 -0.68 -18.49
N LYS A 89 8.68 -1.14 -19.73
CA LYS A 89 9.49 -0.45 -20.75
C LYS A 89 8.97 0.94 -21.08
N LYS A 90 7.66 1.09 -21.36
CA LYS A 90 7.04 2.39 -21.69
C LYS A 90 7.11 3.39 -20.54
N ARG A 91 6.81 2.94 -19.32
CA ARG A 91 6.62 3.83 -18.18
C ARG A 91 7.94 4.21 -17.49
N PHE A 92 8.87 3.27 -17.40
CA PHE A 92 10.09 3.37 -16.59
C PHE A 92 11.38 3.12 -17.39
N ASN A 93 11.27 2.80 -18.68
CA ASN A 93 12.39 2.36 -19.52
C ASN A 93 13.15 1.14 -18.96
N VAL A 94 12.44 0.24 -18.28
CA VAL A 94 12.96 -1.00 -17.69
C VAL A 94 12.62 -2.17 -18.59
N GLU A 95 13.65 -2.90 -19.06
CA GLU A 95 13.49 -4.11 -19.85
C GLU A 95 13.44 -5.33 -18.93
N LEU A 96 12.40 -6.14 -19.09
CA LEU A 96 12.17 -7.34 -18.28
C LEU A 96 11.87 -8.54 -19.18
N ASN A 97 12.43 -9.68 -18.82
CA ASN A 97 12.08 -10.95 -19.44
C ASN A 97 10.79 -11.52 -18.83
N PRO A 98 9.66 -11.56 -19.57
CA PRO A 98 8.41 -12.07 -19.04
C PRO A 98 8.47 -13.55 -18.61
N ASN A 99 9.50 -14.29 -19.03
CA ASN A 99 9.62 -15.71 -18.69
C ASN A 99 10.19 -15.97 -17.28
N ASN A 100 10.92 -15.07 -16.66
CA ASN A 100 11.58 -15.31 -15.36
C ASN A 100 11.69 -14.10 -14.44
N GLU A 101 11.31 -12.90 -14.89
CA GLU A 101 11.44 -11.64 -14.15
C GLU A 101 10.08 -11.01 -13.81
N ILE A 102 8.97 -11.64 -14.21
CA ILE A 102 7.61 -11.16 -13.94
C ILE A 102 6.77 -12.30 -13.40
N PHE A 103 5.86 -11.99 -12.47
CA PHE A 103 4.94 -12.95 -11.85
C PHE A 103 3.60 -12.28 -11.52
N SER A 104 2.47 -12.94 -11.84
CA SER A 104 1.13 -12.42 -11.56
C SER A 104 0.73 -12.62 -10.09
N LEU A 105 0.00 -11.66 -9.53
CA LEU A 105 -0.42 -11.61 -8.13
C LEU A 105 -1.91 -11.26 -8.03
N ILE A 106 -2.58 -11.69 -6.96
CA ILE A 106 -3.91 -11.17 -6.62
C ILE A 106 -3.86 -9.78 -5.96
N GLY A 107 -2.76 -9.05 -6.17
CA GLY A 107 -2.44 -7.71 -5.65
C GLY A 107 -1.13 -7.69 -4.87
N SER A 108 -0.52 -6.50 -4.72
CA SER A 108 0.79 -6.32 -4.07
C SER A 108 0.83 -6.88 -2.64
N LYS A 109 -0.27 -6.76 -1.88
CA LYS A 109 -0.36 -7.28 -0.50
C LYS A 109 -0.05 -8.78 -0.41
N GLU A 110 -0.60 -9.57 -1.29
CA GLU A 110 -0.36 -11.02 -1.33
C GLU A 110 1.07 -11.32 -1.73
N GLY A 111 1.58 -10.62 -2.76
CA GLY A 111 2.96 -10.76 -3.20
C GLY A 111 3.97 -10.46 -2.10
N ILE A 112 3.79 -9.36 -1.36
CA ILE A 112 4.65 -9.00 -0.23
C ILE A 112 4.59 -10.07 0.87
N SER A 113 3.39 -10.55 1.21
CA SER A 113 3.23 -11.60 2.24
C SER A 113 3.94 -12.89 1.85
N ASN A 114 3.80 -13.33 0.61
CA ASN A 114 4.48 -14.54 0.13
C ASN A 114 5.99 -14.33 -0.01
N MET A 115 6.43 -13.12 -0.40
CA MET A 115 7.86 -12.81 -0.48
C MET A 115 8.52 -12.82 0.89
N ILE A 116 7.88 -12.25 1.92
CA ILE A 116 8.37 -12.33 3.31
C ILE A 116 8.52 -13.79 3.74
N LYS A 117 7.53 -14.64 3.49
CA LYS A 117 7.59 -16.08 3.81
C LYS A 117 8.70 -16.82 3.04
N ALA A 118 9.00 -16.38 1.81
CA ALA A 118 10.06 -16.97 1.00
C ALA A 118 11.47 -16.57 1.46
N ILE A 119 11.60 -15.44 2.18
CA ILE A 119 12.88 -14.89 2.64
C ILE A 119 13.20 -15.30 4.07
N VAL A 120 12.19 -15.33 4.96
CA VAL A 120 12.37 -15.54 6.39
C VAL A 120 12.64 -17.03 6.70
N ASN A 121 13.69 -17.27 7.49
CA ASN A 121 13.93 -18.59 8.08
C ASN A 121 13.26 -18.65 9.46
N TYR A 122 12.41 -19.64 9.67
CA TYR A 122 11.82 -19.88 10.99
C TYR A 122 12.89 -20.15 12.04
N LYS A 123 12.78 -19.48 13.18
CA LYS A 123 13.64 -19.64 14.34
C LYS A 123 12.78 -19.74 15.60
N GLU A 124 13.03 -20.76 16.42
CA GLU A 124 12.33 -20.92 17.70
C GLU A 124 12.73 -19.86 18.71
N ASN A 125 14.03 -19.53 18.75
CA ASN A 125 14.56 -18.50 19.64
C ASN A 125 14.25 -17.09 19.11
N PRO A 126 13.46 -16.26 19.82
CA PRO A 126 13.15 -14.90 19.41
C PRO A 126 14.38 -14.02 19.16
N ASN A 127 15.49 -14.27 19.88
CA ASN A 127 16.72 -13.51 19.71
C ASN A 127 17.48 -13.87 18.41
N GLU A 128 17.09 -14.95 17.75
CA GLU A 128 17.67 -15.40 16.49
C GLU A 128 16.83 -15.06 15.26
N GLN A 129 15.68 -14.44 15.46
CA GLN A 129 14.76 -14.10 14.38
C GLN A 129 15.42 -13.23 13.30
N ASP A 130 15.10 -13.53 12.06
CA ASP A 130 15.40 -12.67 10.92
C ASP A 130 14.72 -11.30 11.08
N ILE A 131 15.31 -10.25 10.52
CA ILE A 131 14.85 -8.88 10.62
C ILE A 131 14.43 -8.38 9.23
N ILE A 132 13.28 -7.76 9.15
CA ILE A 132 12.84 -7.02 7.96
C ILE A 132 12.70 -5.55 8.32
N LEU A 133 13.42 -4.69 7.59
CA LEU A 133 13.33 -3.24 7.71
C LEU A 133 12.07 -2.74 7.00
N ILE A 134 11.28 -1.89 7.66
CA ILE A 134 10.03 -1.36 7.12
C ILE A 134 9.91 0.15 7.35
N PRO A 135 9.17 0.90 6.49
CA PRO A 135 8.88 2.31 6.75
C PRO A 135 8.04 2.48 8.02
N LYS A 136 8.30 3.54 8.78
CA LYS A 136 7.62 3.90 10.02
C LYS A 136 7.31 5.41 10.02
N PRO A 137 6.04 5.88 9.90
CA PRO A 137 4.85 5.05 9.71
C PRO A 137 4.83 4.38 8.33
N GLY A 138 4.17 3.22 8.26
CA GLY A 138 4.07 2.42 7.05
C GLY A 138 2.75 1.64 6.97
N TYR A 139 2.54 0.93 5.86
CA TYR A 139 1.31 0.17 5.68
C TYR A 139 1.07 -0.82 6.82
N ALA A 140 -0.07 -0.69 7.48
CA ALA A 140 -0.42 -1.40 8.72
C ALA A 140 -0.24 -2.93 8.69
N SER A 141 -0.29 -3.54 7.49
CA SER A 141 -0.15 -5.00 7.36
C SER A 141 1.30 -5.50 7.36
N TYR A 142 2.32 -4.66 7.11
CA TYR A 142 3.71 -5.14 7.04
C TYR A 142 4.14 -5.83 8.33
N THR A 143 3.93 -5.19 9.46
CA THR A 143 4.30 -5.76 10.78
C THR A 143 3.64 -7.12 11.04
N GLN A 144 2.36 -7.26 10.65
CA GLN A 144 1.62 -8.51 10.85
C GLN A 144 2.13 -9.61 9.93
N MET A 145 2.39 -9.30 8.64
CA MET A 145 2.97 -10.26 7.69
C MET A 145 4.32 -10.79 8.15
N ILE A 146 5.18 -9.88 8.63
CA ILE A 146 6.53 -10.22 9.11
C ILE A 146 6.44 -11.10 10.35
N ARG A 147 5.65 -10.70 11.35
CA ARG A 147 5.47 -11.47 12.58
C ARG A 147 4.86 -12.85 12.35
N SER A 148 3.83 -12.94 11.51
CA SER A 148 3.22 -14.24 11.19
C SER A 148 4.18 -15.18 10.45
N SER A 149 5.25 -14.65 9.86
CA SER A 149 6.33 -15.44 9.24
C SER A 149 7.47 -15.77 10.21
N GLY A 150 7.38 -15.35 11.48
CA GLY A 150 8.40 -15.63 12.49
C GLY A 150 9.60 -14.67 12.49
N ALA A 151 9.47 -13.49 11.90
CA ALA A 151 10.51 -12.47 11.85
C ALA A 151 10.19 -11.22 12.67
N LEU A 152 11.21 -10.41 12.92
CA LEU A 152 11.10 -9.10 13.56
C LEU A 152 10.93 -7.99 12.52
N ALA A 153 9.91 -7.17 12.69
CA ALA A 153 9.72 -5.93 11.93
C ALA A 153 10.46 -4.78 12.64
N TYR A 154 11.46 -4.20 11.98
CA TYR A 154 12.19 -3.02 12.49
C TYR A 154 11.79 -1.78 11.67
N GLY A 155 11.22 -0.78 12.35
CA GLY A 155 10.75 0.47 11.70
C GLY A 155 11.88 1.46 11.48
N ILE A 156 12.01 1.93 10.24
CA ILE A 156 12.86 3.06 9.83
C ILE A 156 11.99 4.31 9.76
N GLU A 157 12.37 5.34 10.51
CA GLU A 157 11.53 6.53 10.71
C GLU A 157 11.49 7.42 9.47
N LEU A 158 10.28 7.65 8.96
CA LEU A 158 9.97 8.61 7.91
C LEU A 158 9.37 9.86 8.56
N SER A 159 10.05 11.00 8.46
CA SER A 159 9.61 12.28 9.02
C SER A 159 9.81 13.44 8.04
N GLU A 160 9.20 14.58 8.33
CA GLU A 160 9.43 15.80 7.55
C GLU A 160 10.88 16.27 7.63
N GLU A 161 11.55 16.06 8.78
CA GLU A 161 12.94 16.48 9.00
C GLU A 161 13.92 15.73 8.09
N ASN A 162 13.63 14.49 7.74
CA ASN A 162 14.42 13.72 6.78
C ASN A 162 13.81 13.70 5.37
N ASN A 163 12.82 14.57 5.10
CA ASN A 163 12.06 14.62 3.85
C ASN A 163 11.46 13.26 3.46
N TYR A 164 11.15 12.43 4.45
CA TYR A 164 10.69 11.03 4.27
C TYR A 164 11.71 10.13 3.54
N MET A 165 12.98 10.51 3.53
CA MET A 165 14.10 9.83 2.87
C MET A 165 15.25 9.65 3.88
N PRO A 166 15.13 8.75 4.87
CA PRO A 166 16.12 8.56 5.92
C PRO A 166 17.44 8.01 5.39
N ASP A 167 18.54 8.40 6.02
CA ASP A 167 19.85 7.83 5.79
C ASP A 167 19.91 6.37 6.34
N LEU A 168 19.88 5.41 5.43
CA LEU A 168 19.78 3.98 5.77
C LEU A 168 20.99 3.46 6.56
N GLU A 169 22.19 4.01 6.33
CA GLU A 169 23.37 3.62 7.08
C GLU A 169 23.30 4.12 8.54
N LYS A 170 22.80 5.32 8.76
CA LYS A 170 22.53 5.82 10.12
C LYS A 170 21.46 5.00 10.82
N GLU A 171 20.40 4.62 10.11
CA GLU A 171 19.36 3.75 10.68
C GLU A 171 19.90 2.36 11.04
N LEU A 172 20.80 1.81 10.22
CA LEU A 172 21.51 0.57 10.52
C LEU A 172 22.37 0.70 11.78
N GLN A 173 23.09 1.83 11.95
CA GLN A 173 23.87 2.05 13.19
C GLN A 173 22.97 2.15 14.42
N LYS A 174 21.81 2.82 14.33
CA LYS A 174 20.81 2.85 15.42
C LYS A 174 20.29 1.44 15.76
N LEU A 175 20.09 0.59 14.77
CA LEU A 175 19.67 -0.80 14.96
C LEU A 175 20.73 -1.58 15.76
N ILE A 176 22.00 -1.46 15.35
CA ILE A 176 23.13 -2.11 16.02
C ILE A 176 23.29 -1.61 17.47
N GLN A 177 23.20 -0.29 17.70
CA GLN A 177 23.26 0.31 19.03
C GLN A 177 22.16 -0.18 19.98
N LYS A 178 20.98 -0.57 19.42
CA LYS A 178 19.90 -1.20 20.18
C LYS A 178 20.13 -2.70 20.46
N GLY A 179 21.28 -3.25 20.09
CA GLY A 179 21.65 -4.63 20.34
C GLY A 179 21.18 -5.64 19.28
N TYR A 180 20.67 -5.19 18.14
CA TYR A 180 20.28 -6.09 17.06
C TYR A 180 21.47 -6.46 16.17
N ASP A 181 21.50 -7.72 15.73
CA ASP A 181 22.52 -8.22 14.81
C ASP A 181 22.17 -7.88 13.36
N LYS A 182 23.01 -7.06 12.71
CA LYS A 182 22.84 -6.67 11.30
C LYS A 182 22.81 -7.85 10.33
N ASN A 183 23.49 -8.97 10.67
CA ASN A 183 23.54 -10.16 9.80
C ASN A 183 22.21 -10.91 9.73
N LYS A 184 21.25 -10.57 10.60
CA LYS A 184 19.88 -11.09 10.59
C LYS A 184 18.95 -10.29 9.70
N ILE A 185 19.37 -9.15 9.17
CA ILE A 185 18.57 -8.38 8.22
C ILE A 185 18.49 -9.16 6.91
N LYS A 186 17.25 -9.37 6.41
CA LYS A 186 16.98 -10.12 5.19
C LYS A 186 16.42 -9.26 4.07
N ALA A 187 15.66 -8.24 4.42
CA ALA A 187 15.07 -7.35 3.43
C ALA A 187 14.83 -5.94 3.97
N LEU A 188 14.77 -5.01 3.04
CA LEU A 188 14.23 -3.66 3.21
C LEU A 188 12.95 -3.56 2.39
N ILE A 189 11.85 -3.18 3.04
CA ILE A 189 10.60 -2.80 2.34
C ILE A 189 10.56 -1.28 2.23
N ILE A 190 10.38 -0.78 1.01
CA ILE A 190 10.09 0.64 0.74
C ILE A 190 8.70 0.77 0.13
N ASN A 191 8.05 1.92 0.35
CA ASN A 191 6.74 2.22 -0.22
C ASN A 191 6.70 3.70 -0.62
N TYR A 192 6.95 3.97 -1.89
CA TYR A 192 6.88 5.30 -2.49
C TYR A 192 6.16 5.22 -3.84
N PRO A 193 4.99 5.86 -3.97
CA PRO A 193 4.28 6.71 -3.00
C PRO A 193 3.80 5.97 -1.76
N ASN A 194 3.87 6.65 -0.61
CA ASN A 194 3.68 6.05 0.71
C ASN A 194 2.22 6.08 1.19
N ASN A 195 1.81 5.02 1.84
CA ASN A 195 0.63 4.93 2.69
C ASN A 195 1.11 4.75 4.15
N PRO A 196 0.88 5.72 5.06
CA PRO A 196 -0.18 6.72 5.05
C PRO A 196 0.21 8.14 4.62
N LEU A 197 1.48 8.44 4.36
CA LEU A 197 2.03 9.80 4.32
C LEU A 197 1.74 10.59 3.04
N GLY A 198 1.43 9.91 1.91
CA GLY A 198 1.27 10.57 0.61
C GLY A 198 2.56 11.16 0.03
N CYS A 199 3.71 10.83 0.60
CA CYS A 199 5.02 11.29 0.12
C CYS A 199 5.57 10.40 -1.01
N THR A 200 6.49 10.97 -1.79
CA THR A 200 7.29 10.30 -2.82
C THR A 200 8.77 10.42 -2.46
N CYS A 201 9.63 9.73 -3.17
CA CYS A 201 11.08 9.91 -3.07
C CYS A 201 11.68 10.33 -4.40
N THR A 202 12.95 10.78 -4.38
CA THR A 202 13.73 11.08 -5.58
C THR A 202 14.37 9.81 -6.15
N LYS A 203 14.78 9.87 -7.41
CA LYS A 203 15.50 8.76 -8.05
C LYS A 203 16.85 8.47 -7.36
N GLU A 204 17.52 9.53 -6.90
CA GLU A 204 18.79 9.43 -6.17
C GLU A 204 18.59 8.66 -4.84
N TYR A 205 17.51 8.92 -4.11
CA TYR A 205 17.21 8.16 -2.91
C TYR A 205 16.86 6.70 -3.22
N MET A 206 16.14 6.46 -4.31
CA MET A 206 15.86 5.10 -4.77
C MET A 206 17.17 4.34 -5.08
N GLN A 207 18.15 5.02 -5.72
CA GLN A 207 19.49 4.46 -5.95
C GLN A 207 20.20 4.14 -4.63
N GLN A 208 20.13 5.02 -3.63
CA GLN A 208 20.69 4.75 -2.29
C GLN A 208 20.07 3.52 -1.63
N CYS A 209 18.76 3.29 -1.81
CA CYS A 209 18.11 2.06 -1.31
C CYS A 209 18.66 0.80 -2.02
N VAL A 210 18.85 0.85 -3.33
CA VAL A 210 19.43 -0.25 -4.11
C VAL A 210 20.88 -0.50 -3.68
N ASP A 211 21.70 0.54 -3.58
CA ASP A 211 23.11 0.44 -3.19
C ASP A 211 23.25 -0.13 -1.77
N PHE A 212 22.40 0.31 -0.84
CA PHE A 212 22.35 -0.22 0.52
C PHE A 212 22.02 -1.72 0.52
N CYS A 213 21.02 -2.14 -0.23
CA CYS A 213 20.61 -3.55 -0.29
C CYS A 213 21.71 -4.43 -0.90
N ASN A 214 22.33 -3.99 -1.98
CA ASN A 214 23.45 -4.71 -2.60
C ASN A 214 24.66 -4.80 -1.66
N LYS A 215 25.03 -3.69 -1.01
CA LYS A 215 26.17 -3.64 -0.06
C LYS A 215 25.99 -4.60 1.12
N HIS A 216 24.77 -4.75 1.61
CA HIS A 216 24.46 -5.58 2.78
C HIS A 216 23.95 -6.98 2.42
N GLY A 217 23.81 -7.31 1.13
CA GLY A 217 23.35 -8.61 0.65
C GLY A 217 21.92 -8.94 1.06
N ILE A 218 21.02 -7.95 1.05
CA ILE A 218 19.62 -8.07 1.45
C ILE A 218 18.66 -7.78 0.26
N VAL A 219 17.44 -8.29 0.35
CA VAL A 219 16.44 -8.08 -0.70
C VAL A 219 15.76 -6.71 -0.54
N LEU A 220 15.68 -5.94 -1.64
CA LEU A 220 14.83 -4.75 -1.70
C LEU A 220 13.43 -5.15 -2.19
N ILE A 221 12.41 -4.93 -1.36
CA ILE A 221 10.99 -5.10 -1.72
C ILE A 221 10.39 -3.70 -1.89
N SER A 222 10.10 -3.31 -3.13
CA SER A 222 9.48 -2.01 -3.44
C SER A 222 7.97 -2.20 -3.62
N ASP A 223 7.15 -1.65 -2.70
CA ASP A 223 5.68 -1.66 -2.80
C ASP A 223 5.21 -0.46 -3.61
N ASN A 224 4.94 -0.69 -4.88
CA ASN A 224 4.58 0.31 -5.89
C ASN A 224 3.08 0.38 -6.19
N ALA A 225 2.23 0.01 -5.22
CA ALA A 225 0.78 0.00 -5.41
C ALA A 225 0.19 1.36 -5.82
N TYR A 226 0.89 2.47 -5.59
CA TYR A 226 0.44 3.85 -5.88
C TYR A 226 1.27 4.55 -6.95
N CYS A 227 2.09 3.85 -7.73
CA CYS A 227 3.04 4.43 -8.69
C CYS A 227 2.41 5.31 -9.79
N ASP A 228 1.12 5.13 -10.06
CA ASP A 228 0.39 5.92 -11.07
C ASP A 228 -0.44 7.06 -10.45
N MET A 229 -0.41 7.24 -9.14
CA MET A 229 -1.19 8.25 -8.43
C MET A 229 -0.29 9.40 -7.98
N TYR A 230 -0.10 10.42 -8.83
CA TYR A 230 0.71 11.60 -8.58
C TYR A 230 0.07 12.85 -9.23
N TYR A 231 0.45 14.05 -8.77
CA TYR A 231 -0.29 15.27 -9.08
C TYR A 231 0.54 16.36 -9.76
N SER A 232 1.82 16.12 -10.00
CA SER A 232 2.68 16.91 -10.88
C SER A 232 3.83 16.05 -11.41
N ASP A 233 4.40 16.42 -12.55
CA ASP A 233 5.54 15.69 -13.14
C ASP A 233 6.80 15.74 -12.26
N GLU A 234 6.95 16.77 -11.44
CA GLU A 234 8.02 16.90 -10.45
C GLU A 234 8.02 15.73 -9.45
N TYR A 235 6.83 15.19 -9.14
CA TYR A 235 6.65 14.11 -8.15
C TYR A 235 6.29 12.78 -8.78
N LYS A 236 6.50 12.65 -10.08
CA LYS A 236 6.24 11.39 -10.80
C LYS A 236 7.06 10.25 -10.21
N PRO A 237 6.40 9.19 -9.69
CA PRO A 237 7.10 8.10 -9.03
C PRO A 237 8.04 7.35 -9.97
N HIS A 238 9.19 6.97 -9.43
CA HIS A 238 10.19 6.13 -10.09
C HIS A 238 9.99 4.65 -9.75
N SER A 239 10.52 3.78 -10.60
CA SER A 239 10.73 2.38 -10.31
C SER A 239 12.14 2.18 -9.72
N ALA A 240 12.29 1.36 -8.68
CA ALA A 240 13.61 0.99 -8.19
C ALA A 240 14.42 0.24 -9.27
N LEU A 241 13.73 -0.43 -10.20
CA LEU A 241 14.38 -1.15 -11.32
C LEU A 241 15.02 -0.21 -12.35
N GLU A 242 14.75 1.11 -12.33
CA GLU A 242 15.48 2.09 -13.14
C GLU A 242 16.91 2.34 -12.60
N CYS A 243 17.19 1.91 -11.35
CA CYS A 243 18.45 2.16 -10.68
C CYS A 243 19.52 1.11 -11.07
N LYS A 244 20.77 1.58 -11.14
CA LYS A 244 21.89 0.67 -11.42
C LYS A 244 22.03 -0.39 -10.32
N GLY A 245 22.17 -1.67 -10.72
CA GLY A 245 22.31 -2.79 -9.79
C GLY A 245 20.99 -3.24 -9.15
N ALA A 246 19.84 -2.67 -9.52
CA ALA A 246 18.55 -3.06 -8.96
C ALA A 246 18.19 -4.52 -9.30
N MET A 247 18.54 -4.98 -10.50
CA MET A 247 18.29 -6.37 -10.90
C MET A 247 19.09 -7.40 -10.10
N ASP A 248 20.06 -6.98 -9.27
CA ASP A 248 20.81 -7.88 -8.40
C ASP A 248 20.10 -8.17 -7.08
N CYS A 249 19.23 -7.27 -6.58
CA CYS A 249 18.62 -7.38 -5.25
C CYS A 249 17.11 -7.05 -5.18
N CYS A 250 16.51 -6.44 -6.22
CA CYS A 250 15.20 -5.82 -6.09
C CYS A 250 14.06 -6.68 -6.67
N VAL A 251 12.91 -6.61 -6.00
CA VAL A 251 11.60 -7.01 -6.52
C VAL A 251 10.60 -5.89 -6.24
N GLU A 252 9.84 -5.52 -7.25
CA GLU A 252 8.75 -4.55 -7.12
C GLU A 252 7.38 -5.23 -7.16
N MET A 253 6.45 -4.72 -6.36
CA MET A 253 5.09 -5.22 -6.23
C MET A 253 4.08 -4.17 -6.70
N TYR A 254 3.33 -4.48 -7.74
CA TYR A 254 2.35 -3.60 -8.36
C TYR A 254 0.92 -4.10 -8.15
N SER A 255 -0.04 -3.20 -8.25
CA SER A 255 -1.45 -3.54 -8.09
C SER A 255 -2.35 -2.71 -9.01
N MET A 256 -3.26 -3.35 -9.71
CA MET A 256 -4.29 -2.65 -10.49
C MET A 256 -5.38 -2.02 -9.61
N SER A 257 -5.38 -2.36 -8.32
CA SER A 257 -6.37 -1.91 -7.35
C SER A 257 -6.49 -0.39 -7.24
N LYS A 258 -5.36 0.35 -7.39
CA LYS A 258 -5.31 1.80 -7.17
C LYS A 258 -5.36 2.56 -8.49
N SER A 259 -4.50 2.19 -9.43
CA SER A 259 -4.40 2.82 -10.75
C SER A 259 -5.70 2.72 -11.57
N TYR A 260 -6.43 1.62 -11.43
CA TYR A 260 -7.63 1.32 -12.24
C TYR A 260 -8.90 1.09 -11.41
N ALA A 261 -8.92 1.47 -10.14
CA ALA A 261 -10.04 1.24 -9.21
C ALA A 261 -10.50 -0.24 -9.14
N MET A 262 -9.63 -1.20 -9.47
CA MET A 262 -9.92 -2.63 -9.55
C MET A 262 -9.67 -3.36 -8.21
N THR A 263 -10.01 -2.73 -7.09
CA THR A 263 -9.72 -3.27 -5.75
C THR A 263 -10.36 -4.63 -5.49
N GLY A 264 -11.59 -4.83 -5.93
CA GLY A 264 -12.33 -6.10 -5.81
C GLY A 264 -11.95 -7.16 -6.84
N TRP A 265 -11.29 -6.79 -7.92
CA TRP A 265 -10.96 -7.68 -9.03
C TRP A 265 -9.71 -8.53 -8.79
N ARG A 266 -8.88 -8.14 -7.83
CA ARG A 266 -7.75 -8.91 -7.32
C ARG A 266 -6.69 -9.27 -8.38
N LEU A 267 -6.04 -8.26 -8.99
CA LEU A 267 -4.92 -8.44 -9.92
C LEU A 267 -3.79 -7.45 -9.63
N GLY A 268 -2.57 -7.92 -9.81
CA GLY A 268 -1.32 -7.19 -9.74
C GLY A 268 -0.18 -8.05 -10.28
N TRP A 269 1.04 -7.59 -10.08
CA TRP A 269 2.23 -8.34 -10.48
C TRP A 269 3.43 -8.02 -9.59
N ALA A 270 4.38 -8.94 -9.56
CA ALA A 270 5.74 -8.72 -9.10
C ALA A 270 6.68 -8.72 -10.29
N CYS A 271 7.73 -7.90 -10.25
CA CYS A 271 8.78 -7.95 -11.26
C CYS A 271 10.14 -7.55 -10.67
N GLY A 272 11.24 -8.04 -11.28
CA GLY A 272 12.60 -7.76 -10.84
C GLY A 272 13.53 -8.97 -10.92
N ASN A 273 14.43 -9.10 -9.96
CA ASN A 273 15.47 -10.14 -9.93
C ASN A 273 14.88 -11.55 -10.15
N ALA A 274 15.39 -12.26 -11.16
CA ALA A 274 14.87 -13.56 -11.54
C ALA A 274 14.93 -14.62 -10.44
N THR A 275 15.97 -14.58 -9.58
CA THR A 275 16.07 -15.50 -8.43
C THR A 275 15.02 -15.19 -7.38
N VAL A 276 14.79 -13.93 -7.08
CA VAL A 276 13.76 -13.49 -6.14
C VAL A 276 12.36 -13.87 -6.65
N ILE A 277 12.09 -13.63 -7.94
CA ILE A 277 10.83 -14.06 -8.61
C ILE A 277 10.67 -15.59 -8.56
N LYS A 278 11.74 -16.36 -8.75
CA LYS A 278 11.71 -17.83 -8.61
C LYS A 278 11.32 -18.27 -7.20
N MET A 279 11.84 -17.60 -6.17
CA MET A 279 11.48 -17.94 -4.77
C MET A 279 10.04 -17.56 -4.45
N LEU A 280 9.56 -16.40 -4.91
CA LEU A 280 8.16 -16.01 -4.83
C LEU A 280 7.25 -17.04 -5.52
N SER A 281 7.61 -17.49 -6.72
CA SER A 281 6.88 -18.52 -7.46
C SER A 281 6.75 -19.83 -6.68
N ARG A 282 7.84 -20.30 -6.06
CA ARG A 282 7.82 -21.50 -5.21
C ARG A 282 6.87 -21.35 -4.03
N MET A 283 6.91 -20.21 -3.36
CA MET A 283 6.03 -19.94 -2.22
C MET A 283 4.56 -19.87 -2.67
N LYS A 284 4.26 -19.10 -3.71
CA LYS A 284 2.88 -18.93 -4.19
C LYS A 284 2.28 -20.23 -4.73
N SER A 285 3.06 -21.11 -5.35
CA SER A 285 2.58 -22.41 -5.84
C SER A 285 2.04 -23.33 -4.72
N THR A 286 2.33 -23.04 -3.46
CA THR A 286 1.74 -23.73 -2.29
C THR A 286 0.44 -23.05 -1.80
N VAL A 287 0.06 -21.91 -2.36
CA VAL A 287 -1.10 -21.11 -1.94
C VAL A 287 -2.26 -21.27 -2.93
N ASP A 288 -1.97 -21.17 -4.23
CA ASP A 288 -2.96 -21.31 -5.30
C ASP A 288 -2.33 -21.80 -6.62
N THR A 289 -3.19 -22.12 -7.59
CA THR A 289 -2.80 -22.62 -8.91
C THR A 289 -2.90 -21.56 -10.01
N GLY A 290 -2.84 -20.28 -9.65
CA GLY A 290 -2.85 -19.16 -10.58
C GLY A 290 -4.11 -18.31 -10.47
N ILE A 291 -4.15 -17.26 -11.29
CA ILE A 291 -5.17 -16.22 -11.25
C ILE A 291 -6.16 -16.44 -12.40
N PHE A 292 -7.40 -16.01 -12.21
CA PHE A 292 -8.46 -16.10 -13.22
C PHE A 292 -8.00 -15.56 -14.57
N LYS A 293 -7.98 -16.43 -15.61
CA LYS A 293 -7.42 -16.14 -16.93
C LYS A 293 -8.10 -14.96 -17.61
N VAL A 294 -9.43 -14.94 -17.63
CA VAL A 294 -10.23 -13.88 -18.26
C VAL A 294 -9.80 -12.49 -17.75
N LEU A 295 -9.57 -12.38 -16.44
CA LEU A 295 -9.12 -11.12 -15.85
C LEU A 295 -7.71 -10.75 -16.33
N GLN A 296 -6.80 -11.71 -16.42
CA GLN A 296 -5.44 -11.46 -16.91
C GLN A 296 -5.44 -11.01 -18.39
N TYR A 297 -6.23 -11.67 -19.24
CA TYR A 297 -6.37 -11.31 -20.66
C TYR A 297 -6.96 -9.91 -20.84
N ALA A 298 -8.08 -9.62 -20.17
CA ALA A 298 -8.72 -8.31 -20.24
C ALA A 298 -7.82 -7.18 -19.70
N SER A 299 -7.04 -7.48 -18.67
CA SER A 299 -6.11 -6.52 -18.08
C SER A 299 -4.85 -6.32 -18.93
N ALA A 300 -4.41 -7.33 -19.67
CA ALA A 300 -3.37 -7.17 -20.67
C ALA A 300 -3.77 -6.16 -21.74
N ASP A 301 -4.96 -6.33 -22.31
CA ASP A 301 -5.52 -5.37 -23.29
C ASP A 301 -5.62 -3.95 -22.72
N LEU A 302 -6.03 -3.80 -21.44
CA LEU A 302 -6.06 -2.50 -20.78
C LEU A 302 -4.68 -1.85 -20.64
N LEU A 303 -3.67 -2.64 -20.23
CA LEU A 303 -2.29 -2.14 -20.04
C LEU A 303 -1.63 -1.70 -21.37
N GLU A 304 -2.00 -2.34 -22.49
CA GLU A 304 -1.50 -2.04 -23.84
C GLU A 304 -2.28 -0.88 -24.48
N SER A 305 -3.50 -0.60 -24.04
CA SER A 305 -4.38 0.38 -24.65
C SER A 305 -4.13 1.83 -24.20
N GLU A 306 -4.46 2.79 -25.05
CA GLU A 306 -4.52 4.21 -24.67
C GLU A 306 -5.60 4.48 -23.62
N GLU A 307 -6.67 3.69 -23.60
CA GLU A 307 -7.78 3.82 -22.64
C GLU A 307 -7.29 3.60 -21.19
N GLY A 308 -6.32 2.72 -21.00
CA GLY A 308 -5.68 2.54 -19.69
C GLY A 308 -4.97 3.80 -19.19
N GLN A 309 -4.21 4.47 -20.06
CA GLN A 309 -3.53 5.72 -19.70
C GLN A 309 -4.53 6.87 -19.51
N LYS A 310 -5.50 7.03 -20.41
CA LYS A 310 -6.56 8.05 -20.28
C LYS A 310 -7.32 7.92 -18.95
N TYR A 311 -7.58 6.69 -18.51
CA TYR A 311 -8.23 6.45 -17.24
C TYR A 311 -7.36 6.93 -16.05
N ILE A 312 -6.08 6.59 -16.03
CA ILE A 312 -5.12 7.03 -14.99
C ILE A 312 -5.06 8.56 -14.95
N ASP A 313 -4.93 9.22 -16.09
CA ASP A 313 -4.84 10.69 -16.19
C ASP A 313 -6.12 11.36 -15.67
N GLY A 314 -7.27 10.81 -16.03
CA GLY A 314 -8.57 11.27 -15.53
C GLY A 314 -8.72 11.10 -14.03
N GLN A 315 -8.28 9.97 -13.46
CA GLN A 315 -8.29 9.73 -12.03
C GLN A 315 -7.34 10.69 -11.29
N ASN A 316 -6.13 10.90 -11.79
CA ASN A 316 -5.17 11.81 -11.18
C ASN A 316 -5.69 13.25 -11.15
N LYS A 317 -6.30 13.72 -12.26
CA LYS A 317 -6.95 15.04 -12.30
C LYS A 317 -8.06 15.15 -11.24
N LYS A 318 -8.96 14.17 -11.19
CA LYS A 318 -10.06 14.11 -10.23
C LYS A 318 -9.58 14.10 -8.78
N PHE A 319 -8.59 13.28 -8.44
CA PHE A 319 -8.04 13.23 -7.09
C PHE A 319 -7.28 14.50 -6.72
N LYS A 320 -6.55 15.10 -7.66
CA LYS A 320 -5.88 16.38 -7.45
C LYS A 320 -6.87 17.47 -7.05
N GLU A 321 -7.99 17.59 -7.78
CA GLU A 321 -9.04 18.58 -7.50
C GLU A 321 -9.71 18.33 -6.13
N LYS A 322 -10.07 17.06 -5.84
CA LYS A 322 -10.64 16.67 -4.54
C LYS A 322 -9.72 16.96 -3.36
N LEU A 323 -8.46 16.58 -3.49
CA LEU A 323 -7.46 16.79 -2.44
C LEU A 323 -7.22 18.27 -2.21
N GLN A 324 -7.07 19.08 -3.28
CA GLN A 324 -6.86 20.51 -3.15
C GLN A 324 -8.03 21.17 -2.40
N GLY A 325 -9.28 20.93 -2.83
CA GLY A 325 -10.44 21.53 -2.17
C GLY A 325 -10.61 21.07 -0.71
N PHE A 326 -10.26 19.82 -0.40
CA PHE A 326 -10.36 19.32 0.97
C PHE A 326 -9.22 19.84 1.86
N VAL A 327 -8.01 19.97 1.32
CA VAL A 327 -6.86 20.60 2.01
C VAL A 327 -7.14 22.08 2.31
N ASP A 328 -7.68 22.83 1.34
CA ASP A 328 -8.03 24.23 1.53
C ASP A 328 -9.09 24.38 2.64
N GLY A 329 -10.14 23.55 2.62
CA GLY A 329 -11.17 23.54 3.65
C GLY A 329 -10.64 23.15 5.05
N LEU A 330 -9.71 22.20 5.15
CA LEU A 330 -9.05 21.88 6.42
C LEU A 330 -8.20 23.04 6.93
N ASN A 331 -7.49 23.74 6.04
CA ASN A 331 -6.71 24.93 6.42
C ASN A 331 -7.59 26.09 6.86
N GLU A 332 -8.79 26.27 6.28
CA GLU A 332 -9.80 27.21 6.78
C GLU A 332 -10.31 26.86 8.19
N LEU A 333 -10.27 25.59 8.56
CA LEU A 333 -10.56 25.10 9.91
C LEU A 333 -9.36 25.22 10.88
N GLY A 334 -8.27 25.87 10.47
CA GLY A 334 -7.08 26.13 11.27
C GLY A 334 -6.00 25.04 11.20
N TYR A 335 -6.20 23.95 10.46
CA TYR A 335 -5.15 22.96 10.25
C TYR A 335 -4.06 23.52 9.34
N SER A 336 -2.81 23.07 9.56
CA SER A 336 -1.68 23.43 8.67
C SER A 336 -1.25 22.19 7.90
N ILE A 337 -1.99 21.87 6.84
CA ILE A 337 -1.71 20.70 6.01
C ILE A 337 -1.35 21.10 4.59
N LYS A 338 -0.34 20.43 4.03
CA LYS A 338 0.09 20.61 2.65
C LYS A 338 -0.59 19.60 1.73
N MET A 339 -0.76 19.99 0.45
CA MET A 339 -1.17 19.08 -0.60
C MET A 339 -0.19 17.89 -0.68
N PRO A 340 -0.66 16.63 -0.62
CA PRO A 340 0.21 15.48 -0.76
C PRO A 340 0.78 15.40 -2.18
N LYS A 341 1.99 14.88 -2.32
CA LYS A 341 2.64 14.73 -3.63
C LYS A 341 2.00 13.62 -4.47
N ALA A 342 1.44 12.61 -3.78
CA ALA A 342 0.87 11.42 -4.41
C ALA A 342 -0.16 10.76 -3.49
N THR A 343 -0.84 9.71 -3.98
CA THR A 343 -1.91 8.97 -3.30
C THR A 343 -3.16 9.82 -3.04
N PHE A 344 -4.15 9.25 -2.39
CA PHE A 344 -5.35 9.97 -1.93
C PHE A 344 -5.40 10.09 -0.40
N TYR A 345 -4.23 10.03 0.26
CA TYR A 345 -4.13 10.10 1.70
C TYR A 345 -3.65 11.46 2.18
N LEU A 346 -4.22 11.90 3.30
CA LEU A 346 -3.74 13.01 4.09
C LEU A 346 -3.32 12.48 5.47
N TRP A 347 -2.13 12.88 5.91
CA TRP A 347 -1.60 12.60 7.25
C TRP A 347 -1.75 13.84 8.08
N LEU A 348 -2.84 13.89 8.87
CA LEU A 348 -3.29 15.08 9.57
C LEU A 348 -2.85 15.04 11.03
N LYS A 349 -2.17 16.09 11.50
CA LYS A 349 -1.88 16.32 12.93
C LYS A 349 -3.16 16.74 13.64
N ILE A 350 -3.46 16.11 14.77
CA ILE A 350 -4.65 16.43 15.58
C ILE A 350 -4.39 17.62 16.48
N PRO A 351 -5.45 18.40 16.86
CA PRO A 351 -5.34 19.50 17.83
C PRO A 351 -4.83 19.04 19.20
N GLU A 352 -4.07 19.89 19.87
CA GLU A 352 -3.41 19.57 21.16
C GLU A 352 -4.42 19.28 22.31
N ARG A 353 -5.66 19.81 22.23
CA ARG A 353 -6.71 19.58 23.23
C ARG A 353 -7.20 18.12 23.31
N PHE A 354 -6.94 17.30 22.29
CA PHE A 354 -7.24 15.88 22.32
C PHE A 354 -6.05 15.11 22.90
N LYS A 355 -6.32 14.17 23.78
CA LYS A 355 -5.29 13.33 24.42
C LYS A 355 -4.41 12.61 23.37
N ASP A 356 -5.04 11.95 22.42
CA ASP A 356 -4.38 11.19 21.37
C ASP A 356 -5.30 11.00 20.15
N CYS A 357 -4.74 10.40 19.10
CA CYS A 357 -5.44 10.15 17.82
C CYS A 357 -6.59 9.15 17.95
N VAL A 358 -6.60 8.29 18.96
CA VAL A 358 -7.68 7.31 19.18
C VAL A 358 -8.89 8.03 19.77
N GLU A 359 -8.69 8.88 20.76
CA GLU A 359 -9.75 9.75 21.30
C GLU A 359 -10.33 10.63 20.20
N PHE A 360 -9.48 11.31 19.43
CA PHE A 360 -9.91 12.17 18.32
C PHE A 360 -10.76 11.40 17.31
N ALA A 361 -10.32 10.22 16.87
CA ALA A 361 -11.04 9.39 15.89
C ALA A 361 -12.38 8.90 16.45
N ASN A 362 -12.45 8.51 17.72
CA ASN A 362 -13.68 8.09 18.37
C ASN A 362 -14.68 9.25 18.48
N GLN A 363 -14.24 10.42 18.91
CA GLN A 363 -15.12 11.60 18.99
C GLN A 363 -15.62 12.06 17.61
N MET A 364 -14.77 12.02 16.56
CA MET A 364 -15.18 12.29 15.18
C MET A 364 -16.30 11.34 14.71
N LEU A 365 -16.20 10.06 15.05
CA LEU A 365 -17.25 9.09 14.73
C LEU A 365 -18.52 9.34 15.55
N GLU A 366 -18.42 9.47 16.86
CA GLU A 366 -19.55 9.52 17.79
C GLU A 366 -20.39 10.82 17.67
N LYS A 367 -19.71 11.96 17.45
CA LYS A 367 -20.37 13.26 17.32
C LYS A 367 -20.78 13.55 15.88
N SER A 368 -19.86 13.37 14.95
CA SER A 368 -20.02 13.84 13.56
C SER A 368 -20.34 12.73 12.56
N GLY A 369 -20.22 11.47 12.94
CA GLY A 369 -20.36 10.35 12.01
C GLY A 369 -19.20 10.26 10.99
N ILE A 370 -18.03 10.84 11.28
CA ILE A 370 -16.88 10.84 10.39
C ILE A 370 -15.92 9.73 10.80
N VAL A 371 -15.66 8.80 9.88
CA VAL A 371 -14.83 7.61 10.13
C VAL A 371 -13.43 7.84 9.56
N ILE A 372 -12.44 7.91 10.45
CA ILE A 372 -11.02 8.12 10.11
C ILE A 372 -10.15 7.01 10.68
N VAL A 373 -8.87 6.96 10.34
CA VAL A 373 -7.93 5.95 10.86
C VAL A 373 -6.92 6.61 11.81
N PRO A 374 -6.86 6.21 13.09
CA PRO A 374 -5.86 6.73 14.01
C PRO A 374 -4.44 6.36 13.56
N GLY A 375 -3.49 7.26 13.78
CA GLY A 375 -2.08 7.09 13.38
C GLY A 375 -1.43 5.87 14.00
N THR A 376 -1.86 5.50 15.20
CA THR A 376 -1.40 4.29 15.90
C THR A 376 -1.67 2.98 15.16
N ALA A 377 -2.53 2.99 14.13
CA ALA A 377 -2.73 1.87 13.22
C ALA A 377 -1.52 1.62 12.30
N PHE A 378 -0.73 2.65 11.99
CA PHE A 378 0.42 2.61 11.08
C PHE A 378 1.75 2.61 11.84
N ASP A 379 1.79 3.28 12.98
CA ASP A 379 2.91 3.33 13.91
C ASP A 379 2.41 3.61 15.33
N LYS A 380 2.75 2.76 16.28
CA LYS A 380 2.32 2.89 17.68
C LYS A 380 2.70 4.24 18.32
N THR A 381 3.74 4.89 17.82
CA THR A 381 4.22 6.19 18.33
C THR A 381 3.54 7.38 17.66
N ALA A 382 2.80 7.17 16.56
CA ALA A 382 2.08 8.23 15.84
C ALA A 382 0.77 8.63 16.54
N THR A 383 0.85 8.95 17.83
CA THR A 383 -0.31 9.26 18.68
C THR A 383 -0.93 10.62 18.38
N ARG A 384 -0.21 11.50 17.65
CA ARG A 384 -0.67 12.87 17.31
C ARG A 384 -1.18 13.00 15.88
N TYR A 385 -1.38 11.89 15.14
CA TYR A 385 -1.77 11.94 13.73
C TYR A 385 -2.94 11.01 13.44
N VAL A 386 -3.69 11.35 12.40
CA VAL A 386 -4.72 10.50 11.79
C VAL A 386 -4.55 10.45 10.28
N ARG A 387 -4.92 9.33 9.65
CA ARG A 387 -4.98 9.24 8.19
C ARG A 387 -6.42 9.47 7.72
N LEU A 388 -6.56 10.40 6.78
CA LEU A 388 -7.77 10.64 6.01
C LEU A 388 -7.58 10.12 4.59
N SER A 389 -8.60 9.49 4.03
CA SER A 389 -8.61 9.01 2.65
C SER A 389 -9.65 9.77 1.84
N VAL A 390 -9.21 10.60 0.88
CA VAL A 390 -10.07 11.51 0.13
C VAL A 390 -10.70 10.80 -1.08
N VAL A 391 -11.36 9.67 -0.81
CA VAL A 391 -12.07 8.86 -1.83
C VAL A 391 -13.57 9.12 -1.87
N ALA A 392 -14.14 9.77 -0.86
CA ALA A 392 -15.55 10.12 -0.79
C ALA A 392 -16.00 11.07 -1.92
N GLN A 393 -17.29 11.19 -2.16
CA GLN A 393 -17.82 12.12 -3.15
C GLN A 393 -17.61 13.58 -2.70
N ASN A 394 -17.61 14.53 -3.63
CA ASN A 394 -17.35 15.94 -3.32
C ASN A 394 -18.33 16.53 -2.30
N ASP A 395 -19.60 16.16 -2.38
CA ASP A 395 -20.60 16.64 -1.43
C ASP A 395 -20.41 16.05 -0.04
N ASP A 396 -19.95 14.80 0.07
CA ASP A 396 -19.56 14.20 1.35
C ASP A 396 -18.35 14.92 1.95
N LEU A 397 -17.35 15.31 1.14
CA LEU A 397 -16.18 16.05 1.61
C LEU A 397 -16.55 17.44 2.15
N LYS A 398 -17.44 18.15 1.48
CA LYS A 398 -17.99 19.44 1.96
C LYS A 398 -18.77 19.25 3.27
N GLU A 399 -19.58 18.20 3.34
CA GLU A 399 -20.35 17.87 4.55
C GLU A 399 -19.45 17.51 5.72
N ILE A 400 -18.33 16.82 5.49
CA ILE A 400 -17.33 16.55 6.52
C ILE A 400 -16.78 17.86 7.11
N LEU A 401 -16.34 18.79 6.25
CA LEU A 401 -15.80 20.09 6.69
C LEU A 401 -16.84 20.88 7.50
N ARG A 402 -18.10 20.88 7.04
CA ARG A 402 -19.22 21.52 7.76
C ARG A 402 -19.39 20.91 9.16
N ARG A 403 -19.46 19.57 9.26
CA ARG A 403 -19.59 18.86 10.53
C ARG A 403 -18.40 19.09 11.46
N MET A 404 -17.19 19.09 10.94
CA MET A 404 -15.98 19.37 11.70
C MET A 404 -16.05 20.79 12.34
N LYS A 405 -16.56 21.77 11.60
CA LYS A 405 -16.77 23.13 12.11
C LYS A 405 -17.82 23.17 13.21
N GLU A 406 -19.00 22.59 12.98
CA GLU A 406 -20.14 22.62 13.90
C GLU A 406 -19.85 21.86 15.21
N ASP A 407 -19.15 20.74 15.12
CA ASP A 407 -18.93 19.83 16.25
C ASP A 407 -17.61 20.12 17.01
N GLY A 408 -16.91 21.21 16.66
CA GLY A 408 -15.75 21.70 17.38
C GLY A 408 -14.44 20.94 17.06
N PHE A 409 -14.28 20.44 15.83
CA PHE A 409 -13.06 19.76 15.37
C PHE A 409 -12.11 20.69 14.58
N GLN A 410 -12.19 21.99 14.74
CA GLN A 410 -11.20 22.95 14.24
C GLN A 410 -9.86 22.73 14.97
N TYR A 411 -8.74 23.23 14.38
CA TYR A 411 -7.42 23.12 15.02
C TYR A 411 -7.23 24.13 16.13
#